data_70d7253eed8c11539256a23d6d6461ba
#
_entry.id   70d7253eed8c11539256a23d6d6461ba
#
_cell.length_a   1.000
_cell.length_b   1.000
_cell.length_c   1.000
_cell.angle_alpha   90.00
_cell.angle_beta   90.00
_cell.angle_gamma   90.00
#
_symmetry.space_group_name_H-M   'P 1'
#
loop_
_entity.id
_entity.type
_entity.pdbx_description
1 polymer ?
#
loop_
_entity_poly.entity_id
_entity_poly.type
_entity_poly.pdbx_seq_one_letter_code
_entity_poly.pdbx_strand_id
1 'polypeptide(L)'
;MKNLLTVVGDGNAASVLDTALMAAERFNSHVVGLHSLTTEYAVVFGGEMGFSISSEVDRTLEREGHERRDQARRLFREFMNSKGVPVGPVPPGHNGPSASWREEDGRQNAVVGMIGRVYDLIVVEQPEKLASIAEATLEDALFESGRPVLMVPKRPPPTLGEVVAIAWNGSTETAVTVAVGMPFLKQAKHVVVVAVGPQHMPEPGPEGEELARTLEQHGIDVSLRPAYGRQKAMGESFLKEAMDAGADLMLKGAYTQSRIRQMIFGGGTRHIIMESKIPVLMAR
;
A
#
# COMPACT_ATOMS: atom_id res chain seq x y z
N MET A 1 -7.88 -12.90 -2.54
CA MET A 1 -6.79 -12.54 -1.60
C MET A 1 -7.04 -13.28 -0.30
N LYS A 2 -6.05 -14.00 0.27
CA LYS A 2 -6.24 -14.79 1.50
C LYS A 2 -5.27 -14.41 2.62
N ASN A 3 -4.07 -13.95 2.26
CA ASN A 3 -3.05 -13.57 3.23
C ASN A 3 -2.61 -12.13 3.00
N LEU A 4 -2.84 -11.27 3.98
CA LEU A 4 -2.46 -9.87 3.96
C LEU A 4 -1.30 -9.64 4.94
N LEU A 5 -0.27 -8.93 4.50
CA LEU A 5 0.81 -8.45 5.36
C LEU A 5 0.55 -6.97 5.67
N THR A 6 0.47 -6.61 6.94
CA THR A 6 0.36 -5.21 7.34
C THR A 6 1.53 -4.79 8.21
N VAL A 7 2.14 -3.66 7.89
CA VAL A 7 3.26 -3.12 8.67
C VAL A 7 2.70 -2.29 9.83
N VAL A 8 3.09 -2.65 11.05
CA VAL A 8 2.68 -1.95 12.27
C VAL A 8 3.88 -1.21 12.84
N GLY A 9 3.97 0.07 12.50
CA GLY A 9 5.01 0.99 12.96
C GLY A 9 4.48 2.00 13.99
N ASP A 10 5.33 2.94 14.36
CA ASP A 10 5.02 4.00 15.33
C ASP A 10 4.14 5.14 14.75
N GLY A 11 3.87 5.09 13.44
CA GLY A 11 3.15 6.15 12.72
C GLY A 11 1.62 5.97 12.75
N ASN A 12 1.02 5.80 11.59
CA ASN A 12 -0.42 5.75 11.38
C ASN A 12 -1.03 4.34 11.54
N ALA A 13 -0.61 3.60 12.58
CA ALA A 13 -0.98 2.20 12.76
C ALA A 13 -2.50 1.98 12.77
N ALA A 14 -3.28 2.87 13.37
CA ALA A 14 -4.74 2.73 13.44
C ALA A 14 -5.40 2.71 12.05
N SER A 15 -5.05 3.66 11.18
CA SER A 15 -5.58 3.72 9.80
C SER A 15 -5.16 2.52 8.97
N VAL A 16 -3.90 2.08 9.13
CA VAL A 16 -3.36 0.91 8.43
C VAL A 16 -4.10 -0.35 8.84
N LEU A 17 -4.32 -0.54 10.15
CA LEU A 17 -5.05 -1.69 10.69
C LEU A 17 -6.54 -1.67 10.31
N ASP A 18 -7.21 -0.51 10.38
CA ASP A 18 -8.61 -0.39 9.95
C ASP A 18 -8.75 -0.74 8.46
N THR A 19 -7.87 -0.22 7.61
CA THR A 19 -7.94 -0.50 6.15
C THR A 19 -7.56 -1.96 5.85
N ALA A 20 -6.56 -2.52 6.53
CA ALA A 20 -6.22 -3.94 6.39
C ALA A 20 -7.38 -4.84 6.82
N LEU A 21 -8.10 -4.48 7.88
CA LEU A 21 -9.27 -5.22 8.34
C LEU A 21 -10.43 -5.10 7.34
N MET A 22 -10.73 -3.91 6.81
CA MET A 22 -11.74 -3.75 5.75
C MET A 22 -11.44 -4.65 4.54
N ALA A 23 -10.17 -4.72 4.12
CA ALA A 23 -9.77 -5.65 3.05
C ALA A 23 -9.93 -7.11 3.48
N ALA A 24 -9.59 -7.45 4.71
CA ALA A 24 -9.71 -8.81 5.24
C ALA A 24 -11.16 -9.27 5.37
N GLU A 25 -12.07 -8.41 5.79
CA GLU A 25 -13.52 -8.67 5.83
C GLU A 25 -14.07 -8.92 4.42
N ARG A 26 -13.66 -8.07 3.46
CA ARG A 26 -14.10 -8.17 2.07
C ARG A 26 -13.69 -9.49 1.41
N PHE A 27 -12.51 -10.01 1.72
CA PHE A 27 -11.97 -11.22 1.08
C PHE A 27 -11.91 -12.46 1.98
N ASN A 28 -12.38 -12.33 3.21
CA ASN A 28 -12.27 -13.39 4.21
C ASN A 28 -10.81 -13.84 4.36
N SER A 29 -9.95 -12.91 4.76
CA SER A 29 -8.50 -13.04 4.74
C SER A 29 -7.89 -13.13 6.13
N HIS A 30 -6.68 -13.68 6.19
CA HIS A 30 -5.81 -13.65 7.35
C HIS A 30 -4.88 -12.43 7.29
N VAL A 31 -4.82 -11.65 8.37
CA VAL A 31 -3.97 -10.46 8.49
C VAL A 31 -2.76 -10.78 9.36
N VAL A 32 -1.57 -10.63 8.81
CA VAL A 32 -0.33 -10.74 9.56
C VAL A 32 0.19 -9.34 9.87
N GLY A 33 0.15 -8.96 11.15
CA GLY A 33 0.80 -7.75 11.63
C GLY A 33 2.30 -7.97 11.73
N LEU A 34 3.08 -7.23 10.95
CA LEU A 34 4.53 -7.29 10.93
C LEU A 34 5.11 -6.09 11.67
N HIS A 35 6.02 -6.35 12.59
CA HIS A 35 6.91 -5.35 13.16
C HIS A 35 8.36 -5.79 12.97
N SER A 36 9.20 -4.87 12.53
CA SER A 36 10.63 -5.12 12.38
C SER A 36 11.43 -4.30 13.40
N LEU A 37 12.39 -4.96 14.02
CA LEU A 37 13.32 -4.31 14.92
C LEU A 37 14.42 -3.65 14.08
N THR A 38 14.29 -2.36 13.83
CA THR A 38 15.38 -1.60 13.26
C THR A 38 16.24 -1.04 14.38
N THR A 39 17.44 -1.53 14.50
CA THR A 39 18.51 -0.82 15.21
C THR A 39 19.01 0.28 14.28
N GLU A 40 18.20 1.34 14.08
CA GLU A 40 18.50 2.43 13.13
C GLU A 40 19.88 3.08 13.38
N TYR A 41 20.35 3.03 14.59
CA TYR A 41 21.62 3.65 15.00
C TYR A 41 22.88 2.88 14.59
N ALA A 42 22.80 1.58 14.40
CA ALA A 42 23.94 0.81 13.88
C ALA A 42 24.32 1.22 12.44
N VAL A 43 23.40 1.83 11.71
CA VAL A 43 23.60 2.24 10.32
C VAL A 43 24.12 3.67 10.18
N VAL A 44 23.71 4.59 11.05
CA VAL A 44 24.14 5.99 10.99
C VAL A 44 25.58 6.15 11.53
N PHE A 45 25.99 5.32 12.48
CA PHE A 45 27.31 5.41 13.12
C PHE A 45 28.28 4.29 12.72
N GLY A 46 27.84 3.22 12.08
CA GLY A 46 28.68 2.10 11.63
C GLY A 46 29.31 2.25 10.24
N GLY A 47 28.98 3.30 9.49
CA GLY A 47 29.59 3.58 8.18
C GLY A 47 30.90 4.36 8.31
N GLU A 48 31.99 3.74 7.94
CA GLU A 48 33.33 4.30 7.62
C GLU A 48 34.12 5.10 8.69
N MET A 49 33.56 5.45 9.85
CA MET A 49 34.29 6.21 10.86
C MET A 49 34.36 5.52 12.22
N GLY A 50 34.64 4.25 12.33
CA GLY A 50 35.16 3.57 13.52
C GLY A 50 34.79 4.06 14.92
N PHE A 51 33.65 4.71 15.12
CA PHE A 51 33.17 5.14 16.43
C PHE A 51 32.57 3.93 17.16
N SER A 52 33.27 3.50 18.18
CA SER A 52 32.76 2.55 19.18
C SER A 52 31.58 3.21 19.91
N ILE A 53 30.36 2.75 19.64
CA ILE A 53 29.18 3.11 20.45
C ILE A 53 29.46 2.61 21.86
N SER A 54 29.27 3.47 22.87
CA SER A 54 29.44 3.01 24.25
C SER A 54 28.43 1.93 24.56
N SER A 55 28.83 0.92 25.33
CA SER A 55 27.95 -0.21 25.73
C SER A 55 26.67 0.26 26.46
N GLU A 56 26.63 1.46 26.96
CA GLU A 56 25.48 2.06 27.63
C GLU A 56 24.47 2.63 26.63
N VAL A 57 24.93 3.22 25.54
CA VAL A 57 24.07 3.68 24.43
C VAL A 57 23.45 2.47 23.74
N ASP A 58 24.21 1.42 23.50
CA ASP A 58 23.75 0.19 22.86
C ASP A 58 22.61 -0.46 23.66
N ARG A 59 22.79 -0.63 24.98
CA ARG A 59 21.75 -1.15 25.87
C ARG A 59 20.49 -0.28 25.93
N THR A 60 20.64 1.03 25.85
CA THR A 60 19.49 1.95 25.85
C THR A 60 18.69 1.78 24.57
N LEU A 61 19.34 1.69 23.43
CA LEU A 61 18.73 1.49 22.14
C LEU A 61 18.03 0.13 22.00
N GLU A 62 18.66 -0.93 22.52
CA GLU A 62 18.03 -2.24 22.59
C GLU A 62 16.76 -2.23 23.43
N ARG A 63 16.80 -1.58 24.60
CA ARG A 63 15.63 -1.46 25.47
C ARG A 63 14.50 -0.69 24.80
N GLU A 64 14.78 0.46 24.20
CA GLU A 64 13.78 1.24 23.46
C GLU A 64 13.21 0.46 22.28
N GLY A 65 14.02 -0.30 21.56
CA GLY A 65 13.58 -1.19 20.50
C GLY A 65 12.61 -2.27 21.02
N HIS A 66 12.92 -2.88 22.16
CA HIS A 66 12.03 -3.86 22.79
C HIS A 66 10.72 -3.23 23.26
N GLU A 67 10.76 -2.05 23.87
CA GLU A 67 9.57 -1.31 24.32
C GLU A 67 8.64 -0.96 23.15
N ARG A 68 9.18 -0.46 22.04
CA ARG A 68 8.42 -0.17 20.79
C ARG A 68 7.77 -1.43 20.22
N ARG A 69 8.51 -2.53 20.15
CA ARG A 69 7.98 -3.81 19.70
C ARG A 69 6.80 -4.28 20.55
N ASP A 70 6.96 -4.26 21.87
CA ASP A 70 5.91 -4.71 22.79
C ASP A 70 4.69 -3.79 22.72
N GLN A 71 4.89 -2.49 22.50
CA GLN A 71 3.81 -1.53 22.29
C GLN A 71 3.07 -1.81 20.96
N ALA A 72 3.77 -2.03 19.86
CA ALA A 72 3.18 -2.35 18.55
C ALA A 72 2.39 -3.67 18.62
N ARG A 73 2.93 -4.70 19.31
CA ARG A 73 2.24 -5.98 19.53
C ARG A 73 0.96 -5.82 20.36
N ARG A 74 1.01 -5.02 21.45
CA ARG A 74 -0.17 -4.74 22.27
C ARG A 74 -1.24 -4.02 21.45
N LEU A 75 -0.87 -2.93 20.76
CA LEU A 75 -1.76 -2.16 19.91
C LEU A 75 -2.46 -3.04 18.87
N PHE A 76 -1.70 -3.89 18.16
CA PHE A 76 -2.26 -4.82 17.19
C PHE A 76 -3.28 -5.77 17.83
N ARG A 77 -2.93 -6.41 18.95
CA ARG A 77 -3.81 -7.36 19.64
C ARG A 77 -5.08 -6.68 20.18
N GLU A 78 -4.93 -5.54 20.82
CA GLU A 78 -6.06 -4.76 21.36
C GLU A 78 -6.99 -4.32 20.23
N PHE A 79 -6.44 -3.84 19.11
CA PHE A 79 -7.21 -3.47 17.92
C PHE A 79 -8.00 -4.68 17.38
N MET A 80 -7.36 -5.79 17.09
CA MET A 80 -8.02 -6.97 16.54
C MET A 80 -9.08 -7.54 17.50
N ASN A 81 -8.77 -7.60 18.79
CA ASN A 81 -9.73 -8.04 19.82
C ASN A 81 -10.94 -7.10 19.92
N SER A 82 -10.74 -5.78 19.84
CA SER A 82 -11.84 -4.79 19.86
C SER A 82 -12.80 -4.94 18.68
N LYS A 83 -12.31 -5.48 17.57
CA LYS A 83 -13.08 -5.78 16.35
C LYS A 83 -13.61 -7.22 16.31
N GLY A 84 -13.39 -8.02 17.35
CA GLY A 84 -13.80 -9.42 17.42
C GLY A 84 -13.03 -10.36 16.49
N VAL A 85 -11.85 -9.96 16.02
CA VAL A 85 -11.01 -10.76 15.13
C VAL A 85 -10.09 -11.66 15.95
N PRO A 86 -10.13 -13.00 15.76
CA PRO A 86 -9.26 -13.91 16.51
C PRO A 86 -7.79 -13.71 16.12
N VAL A 87 -6.93 -13.64 17.14
CA VAL A 87 -5.48 -13.49 16.98
C VAL A 87 -4.78 -14.78 17.40
N GLY A 88 -4.11 -15.44 16.45
CA GLY A 88 -3.38 -16.68 16.67
C GLY A 88 -3.79 -17.81 15.72
N PRO A 89 -3.60 -19.08 16.12
CA PRO A 89 -4.01 -20.22 15.30
C PRO A 89 -5.51 -20.17 14.99
N VAL A 90 -5.84 -20.28 13.71
CA VAL A 90 -7.23 -20.22 13.22
C VAL A 90 -7.88 -21.57 13.40
N PRO A 91 -9.03 -21.68 14.08
CA PRO A 91 -9.76 -22.94 14.20
C PRO A 91 -10.17 -23.50 12.84
N PRO A 92 -10.19 -24.83 12.66
CA PRO A 92 -10.75 -25.43 11.45
C PRO A 92 -12.20 -24.98 11.21
N GLY A 93 -12.50 -24.57 9.97
CA GLY A 93 -13.85 -24.11 9.61
C GLY A 93 -14.16 -22.66 9.99
N HIS A 94 -13.21 -21.90 10.48
CA HIS A 94 -13.38 -20.46 10.72
C HIS A 94 -13.73 -19.73 9.41
N ASN A 95 -14.84 -18.98 9.44
CA ASN A 95 -15.27 -18.08 8.40
C ASN A 95 -15.19 -16.65 8.93
N GLY A 96 -14.48 -15.79 8.22
CA GLY A 96 -14.26 -14.40 8.60
C GLY A 96 -12.78 -14.04 8.63
N PRO A 97 -12.46 -12.79 8.93
CA PRO A 97 -11.09 -12.35 9.09
C PRO A 97 -10.46 -13.01 10.32
N SER A 98 -9.16 -13.24 10.23
CA SER A 98 -8.33 -13.73 11.34
C SER A 98 -7.01 -13.01 11.33
N ALA A 99 -6.25 -13.05 12.43
CA ALA A 99 -5.01 -12.31 12.53
C ALA A 99 -3.90 -13.11 13.24
N SER A 100 -2.66 -12.76 12.92
CA SER A 100 -1.49 -13.21 13.67
C SER A 100 -0.43 -12.11 13.72
N TRP A 101 0.51 -12.25 14.65
CA TRP A 101 1.60 -11.32 14.84
C TRP A 101 2.92 -11.94 14.41
N ARG A 102 3.75 -11.19 13.73
CA ARG A 102 5.07 -11.58 13.27
C ARG A 102 6.11 -10.50 13.61
N GLU A 103 7.26 -10.92 14.09
CA GLU A 103 8.41 -10.07 14.38
C GLU A 103 9.60 -10.56 13.59
N GLU A 104 10.35 -9.61 13.06
CA GLU A 104 11.56 -9.90 12.30
C GLU A 104 12.65 -8.89 12.67
N ASP A 105 13.90 -9.35 12.64
CA ASP A 105 15.04 -8.50 12.81
C ASP A 105 15.46 -7.89 11.46
N GLY A 106 15.80 -6.60 11.47
CA GLY A 106 16.31 -5.92 10.28
C GLY A 106 15.58 -4.62 9.96
N ARG A 107 16.03 -3.96 8.91
CA ARG A 107 15.40 -2.72 8.44
C ARG A 107 14.00 -3.01 7.90
N GLN A 108 13.02 -2.25 8.36
CA GLN A 108 11.61 -2.44 8.02
C GLN A 108 11.37 -2.58 6.51
N ASN A 109 11.94 -1.70 5.70
CA ASN A 109 11.80 -1.73 4.26
C ASN A 109 12.32 -3.05 3.65
N ALA A 110 13.55 -3.46 3.98
CA ALA A 110 14.15 -4.70 3.48
C ALA A 110 13.37 -5.95 3.92
N VAL A 111 12.93 -5.98 5.18
CA VAL A 111 12.11 -7.06 5.74
C VAL A 111 10.79 -7.17 4.99
N VAL A 112 10.09 -6.05 4.78
CA VAL A 112 8.80 -6.02 4.06
C VAL A 112 8.95 -6.49 2.62
N GLY A 113 9.96 -6.03 1.89
CA GLY A 113 10.24 -6.47 0.52
C GLY A 113 10.53 -7.96 0.42
N MET A 114 11.25 -8.52 1.38
CA MET A 114 11.60 -9.94 1.40
C MET A 114 10.40 -10.82 1.80
N ILE A 115 9.77 -10.52 2.94
CA ILE A 115 8.68 -11.34 3.49
C ILE A 115 7.43 -11.20 2.66
N GLY A 116 7.15 -10.02 2.11
CA GLY A 116 5.98 -9.73 1.30
C GLY A 116 5.76 -10.68 0.13
N ARG A 117 6.81 -11.34 -0.36
CA ARG A 117 6.79 -12.24 -1.53
C ARG A 117 5.77 -13.39 -1.45
N VAL A 118 5.38 -13.79 -0.26
CA VAL A 118 4.43 -14.90 -0.04
C VAL A 118 3.02 -14.44 0.36
N TYR A 119 2.77 -13.14 0.35
CA TYR A 119 1.45 -12.58 0.66
C TYR A 119 0.71 -12.13 -0.60
N ASP A 120 -0.61 -12.06 -0.52
CA ASP A 120 -1.45 -11.63 -1.64
C ASP A 120 -1.55 -10.12 -1.77
N LEU A 121 -1.39 -9.42 -0.64
CA LEU A 121 -1.46 -7.96 -0.54
C LEU A 121 -0.59 -7.49 0.62
N ILE A 122 0.16 -6.42 0.41
CA ILE A 122 0.93 -5.72 1.44
C ILE A 122 0.24 -4.40 1.74
N VAL A 123 -0.03 -4.12 3.01
CA VAL A 123 -0.69 -2.88 3.46
C VAL A 123 0.33 -2.03 4.22
N VAL A 124 0.56 -0.82 3.75
CA VAL A 124 1.55 0.12 4.30
C VAL A 124 0.96 1.51 4.48
N GLU A 125 1.54 2.30 5.36
CA GLU A 125 1.14 3.69 5.54
C GLU A 125 1.59 4.58 4.38
N GLN A 126 0.83 5.66 4.15
CA GLN A 126 1.21 6.72 3.23
C GLN A 126 2.39 7.52 3.79
N PRO A 127 3.47 7.77 3.02
CA PRO A 127 4.55 8.65 3.44
C PRO A 127 4.05 10.08 3.69
N GLU A 128 4.46 10.68 4.81
CA GLU A 128 4.16 12.08 5.12
C GLU A 128 5.19 13.04 4.53
N LYS A 129 6.40 12.55 4.35
CA LYS A 129 7.54 13.30 3.81
C LYS A 129 8.46 12.36 3.02
N LEU A 130 9.25 12.96 2.17
CA LEU A 130 10.30 12.26 1.44
C LEU A 130 11.44 11.82 2.38
N ALA A 131 12.20 10.83 1.93
CA ALA A 131 13.30 10.22 2.68
C ALA A 131 12.86 9.75 4.07
N SER A 132 11.63 9.23 4.18
CA SER A 132 11.10 8.65 5.41
C SER A 132 11.15 7.12 5.36
N ILE A 133 11.04 6.49 6.53
CA ILE A 133 10.93 5.03 6.64
C ILE A 133 9.68 4.53 5.89
N ALA A 134 8.57 5.26 5.98
CA ALA A 134 7.34 4.93 5.26
C ALA A 134 7.53 4.96 3.74
N GLU A 135 8.26 5.95 3.20
CA GLU A 135 8.59 5.99 1.77
C GLU A 135 9.47 4.80 1.37
N ALA A 136 10.55 4.55 2.10
CA ALA A 136 11.44 3.41 1.83
C ALA A 136 10.69 2.07 1.94
N THR A 137 9.76 1.94 2.89
CA THR A 137 8.92 0.75 3.06
C THR A 137 7.97 0.55 1.88
N LEU A 138 7.31 1.62 1.42
CA LEU A 138 6.46 1.59 0.23
C LEU A 138 7.25 1.19 -1.01
N GLU A 139 8.45 1.76 -1.19
CA GLU A 139 9.33 1.45 -2.31
C GLU A 139 9.77 -0.01 -2.31
N ASP A 140 10.34 -0.51 -1.23
CA ASP A 140 10.81 -1.89 -1.17
C ASP A 140 9.63 -2.89 -1.23
N ALA A 141 8.47 -2.56 -0.69
CA ALA A 141 7.26 -3.34 -0.88
C ALA A 141 6.90 -3.46 -2.37
N LEU A 142 6.96 -2.36 -3.14
CA LEU A 142 6.65 -2.35 -4.57
C LEU A 142 7.72 -3.01 -5.44
N PHE A 143 9.01 -2.80 -5.12
CA PHE A 143 10.12 -3.22 -5.99
C PHE A 143 10.66 -4.60 -5.67
N GLU A 144 10.64 -5.01 -4.40
CA GLU A 144 11.35 -6.20 -3.94
C GLU A 144 10.39 -7.36 -3.59
N SER A 145 9.09 -7.10 -3.43
CA SER A 145 8.13 -8.15 -3.10
C SER A 145 7.49 -8.84 -4.31
N GLY A 146 7.31 -8.11 -5.43
CA GLY A 146 6.53 -8.59 -6.58
C GLY A 146 5.04 -8.75 -6.26
N ARG A 147 4.52 -8.04 -5.27
CA ARG A 147 3.13 -8.11 -4.81
C ARG A 147 2.44 -6.76 -4.90
N PRO A 148 1.10 -6.74 -5.04
CA PRO A 148 0.36 -5.49 -4.93
C PRO A 148 0.51 -4.89 -3.54
N VAL A 149 0.59 -3.57 -3.51
CA VAL A 149 0.73 -2.79 -2.28
C VAL A 149 -0.46 -1.84 -2.15
N LEU A 150 -1.12 -1.88 -1.01
CA LEU A 150 -2.18 -0.95 -0.63
C LEU A 150 -1.59 0.12 0.28
N MET A 151 -1.39 1.31 -0.23
CA MET A 151 -0.96 2.47 0.52
C MET A 151 -2.16 3.13 1.19
N VAL A 152 -2.07 3.37 2.49
CA VAL A 152 -3.18 3.84 3.33
C VAL A 152 -2.95 5.27 3.79
N PRO A 153 -3.90 6.21 3.56
CA PRO A 153 -3.80 7.58 4.02
C PRO A 153 -3.97 7.68 5.54
N LYS A 154 -3.59 8.82 6.11
CA LYS A 154 -3.68 9.07 7.57
C LYS A 154 -5.07 8.85 8.18
N ARG A 155 -6.13 9.11 7.42
CA ARG A 155 -7.52 8.93 7.85
C ARG A 155 -8.15 7.88 6.97
N PRO A 156 -8.53 6.73 7.54
CA PRO A 156 -9.16 5.68 6.76
C PRO A 156 -10.51 6.19 6.21
N PRO A 157 -10.86 5.80 4.98
CA PRO A 157 -12.20 6.02 4.46
C PRO A 157 -13.21 5.18 5.25
N PRO A 158 -14.50 5.54 5.22
CA PRO A 158 -15.55 4.76 5.88
C PRO A 158 -15.79 3.40 5.21
N THR A 159 -15.35 3.25 3.96
CA THR A 159 -15.46 2.04 3.13
C THR A 159 -14.19 1.81 2.34
N LEU A 160 -14.03 0.62 1.76
CA LEU A 160 -12.89 0.28 0.92
C LEU A 160 -13.36 -0.51 -0.31
N GLY A 161 -13.22 0.09 -1.50
CA GLY A 161 -13.51 -0.55 -2.77
C GLY A 161 -14.99 -0.68 -3.09
N GLU A 162 -15.86 0.18 -2.55
CA GLU A 162 -17.24 0.30 -3.01
C GLU A 162 -17.32 1.05 -4.34
N VAL A 163 -16.61 2.17 -4.45
CA VAL A 163 -16.39 2.89 -5.69
C VAL A 163 -14.88 2.92 -5.96
N VAL A 164 -14.45 2.27 -7.04
CA VAL A 164 -13.04 2.13 -7.37
C VAL A 164 -12.68 3.01 -8.56
N ALA A 165 -11.71 3.91 -8.37
CA ALA A 165 -11.14 4.68 -9.47
C ALA A 165 -9.90 3.98 -10.04
N ILE A 166 -9.77 3.93 -11.37
CA ILE A 166 -8.57 3.44 -12.06
C ILE A 166 -7.90 4.64 -12.73
N ALA A 167 -6.69 4.99 -12.28
CA ALA A 167 -5.89 6.04 -12.91
C ALA A 167 -5.18 5.48 -14.16
N TRP A 168 -5.90 5.43 -15.28
CA TRP A 168 -5.47 4.79 -16.51
C TRP A 168 -4.61 5.70 -17.39
N ASN A 169 -3.42 5.22 -17.72
CA ASN A 169 -2.47 5.91 -18.60
C ASN A 169 -1.93 5.01 -19.72
N GLY A 170 -2.54 3.86 -19.97
CA GLY A 170 -2.15 2.90 -21.01
C GLY A 170 -0.88 2.09 -20.71
N SER A 171 -0.21 2.31 -19.56
CA SER A 171 1.06 1.64 -19.25
C SER A 171 0.87 0.20 -18.77
N THR A 172 1.94 -0.60 -18.93
CA THR A 172 2.00 -2.00 -18.47
C THR A 172 1.81 -2.11 -16.96
N GLU A 173 2.36 -1.18 -16.17
CA GLU A 173 2.23 -1.16 -14.72
C GLU A 173 0.78 -0.92 -14.29
N THR A 174 0.06 -0.04 -15.00
CA THR A 174 -1.36 0.15 -14.72
C THR A 174 -2.17 -1.08 -15.13
N ALA A 175 -1.83 -1.72 -16.24
CA ALA A 175 -2.46 -2.98 -16.66
C ALA A 175 -2.24 -4.10 -15.64
N VAL A 176 -1.01 -4.25 -15.12
CA VAL A 176 -0.71 -5.19 -14.01
C VAL A 176 -1.54 -4.84 -12.77
N THR A 177 -1.63 -3.54 -12.42
CA THR A 177 -2.41 -3.12 -11.24
C THR A 177 -3.90 -3.44 -11.41
N VAL A 178 -4.47 -3.26 -12.59
CA VAL A 178 -5.85 -3.66 -12.90
C VAL A 178 -6.02 -5.17 -12.74
N ALA A 179 -5.10 -5.97 -13.28
CA ALA A 179 -5.16 -7.43 -13.20
C ALA A 179 -5.12 -7.95 -11.75
N VAL A 180 -4.18 -7.45 -10.93
CA VAL A 180 -4.11 -7.84 -9.52
C VAL A 180 -5.22 -7.23 -8.67
N GLY A 181 -5.80 -6.11 -9.11
CA GLY A 181 -6.93 -5.42 -8.49
C GLY A 181 -8.31 -6.00 -8.82
N MET A 182 -8.39 -6.95 -9.76
CA MET A 182 -9.67 -7.57 -10.18
C MET A 182 -10.54 -8.09 -9.01
N PRO A 183 -9.99 -8.62 -7.91
CA PRO A 183 -10.81 -8.98 -6.75
C PRO A 183 -11.60 -7.80 -6.16
N PHE A 184 -11.02 -6.59 -6.10
CA PHE A 184 -11.72 -5.39 -5.69
C PHE A 184 -12.72 -4.94 -6.75
N LEU A 185 -12.32 -4.88 -8.02
CA LEU A 185 -13.14 -4.43 -9.13
C LEU A 185 -14.43 -5.25 -9.27
N LYS A 186 -14.35 -6.58 -9.14
CA LYS A 186 -15.51 -7.49 -9.21
C LYS A 186 -16.51 -7.34 -8.07
N GLN A 187 -16.11 -6.77 -6.95
CA GLN A 187 -16.96 -6.55 -5.79
C GLN A 187 -17.36 -5.08 -5.63
N ALA A 188 -16.84 -4.19 -6.49
CA ALA A 188 -17.18 -2.79 -6.47
C ALA A 188 -18.65 -2.59 -6.88
N LYS A 189 -19.29 -1.59 -6.30
CA LYS A 189 -20.62 -1.13 -6.75
C LYS A 189 -20.52 -0.37 -8.07
N HIS A 190 -19.40 0.34 -8.25
CA HIS A 190 -19.11 1.11 -9.44
C HIS A 190 -17.60 1.27 -9.64
N VAL A 191 -17.14 1.28 -10.89
CA VAL A 191 -15.76 1.52 -11.28
C VAL A 191 -15.68 2.75 -12.17
N VAL A 192 -14.74 3.64 -11.88
CA VAL A 192 -14.52 4.85 -12.68
C VAL A 192 -13.15 4.75 -13.33
N VAL A 193 -13.09 4.61 -14.64
CA VAL A 193 -11.85 4.70 -15.38
C VAL A 193 -11.54 6.17 -15.62
N VAL A 194 -10.55 6.70 -14.92
CA VAL A 194 -10.04 8.06 -15.13
C VAL A 194 -8.86 7.95 -16.10
N ALA A 195 -9.07 8.33 -17.35
CA ALA A 195 -8.13 8.06 -18.44
C ALA A 195 -7.48 9.33 -18.98
N VAL A 196 -6.18 9.24 -19.29
CA VAL A 196 -5.49 10.27 -20.06
C VAL A 196 -5.79 10.09 -21.56
N GLY A 197 -5.92 11.21 -22.28
CA GLY A 197 -6.05 11.15 -23.73
C GLY A 197 -4.77 10.63 -24.41
N PRO A 198 -4.86 10.10 -25.64
CA PRO A 198 -3.73 9.47 -26.36
C PRO A 198 -2.46 10.31 -26.40
N GLN A 199 -2.61 11.64 -26.57
CA GLN A 199 -1.49 12.59 -26.66
C GLN A 199 -0.76 12.80 -25.30
N HIS A 200 -1.28 12.28 -24.21
CA HIS A 200 -0.71 12.42 -22.87
C HIS A 200 -0.26 11.07 -22.28
N MET A 201 -0.42 9.98 -23.01
CA MET A 201 0.09 8.67 -22.61
C MET A 201 1.62 8.69 -22.63
N PRO A 202 2.30 8.06 -21.66
CA PRO A 202 3.76 7.99 -21.63
C PRO A 202 4.32 7.13 -22.77
N GLU A 203 3.57 6.14 -23.21
CA GLU A 203 3.85 5.25 -24.33
C GLU A 203 2.54 4.92 -25.07
N PRO A 204 2.58 4.55 -26.37
CA PRO A 204 1.39 4.08 -27.07
C PRO A 204 0.76 2.87 -26.35
N GLY A 205 -0.53 2.93 -26.10
CA GLY A 205 -1.26 1.88 -25.39
C GLY A 205 -2.76 1.99 -25.61
N PRO A 206 -3.54 1.02 -25.07
CA PRO A 206 -4.99 1.04 -25.20
C PRO A 206 -5.60 2.24 -24.44
N GLU A 207 -6.61 2.83 -25.07
CA GLU A 207 -7.35 3.95 -24.50
C GLU A 207 -8.29 3.53 -23.36
N GLY A 208 -8.78 4.50 -22.60
CA GLY A 208 -9.66 4.23 -21.45
C GLY A 208 -10.97 3.54 -21.82
N GLU A 209 -11.49 3.82 -23.03
CA GLU A 209 -12.69 3.20 -23.60
C GLU A 209 -12.52 1.70 -23.84
N GLU A 210 -11.32 1.28 -24.22
CA GLU A 210 -11.02 -0.14 -24.44
C GLU A 210 -10.94 -0.88 -23.12
N LEU A 211 -10.32 -0.28 -22.10
CA LEU A 211 -10.32 -0.84 -20.73
C LEU A 211 -11.75 -0.92 -20.19
N ALA A 212 -12.55 0.15 -20.33
CA ALA A 212 -13.93 0.16 -19.84
C ALA A 212 -14.74 -0.99 -20.44
N ARG A 213 -14.68 -1.16 -21.77
CA ARG A 213 -15.36 -2.28 -22.46
C ARG A 213 -14.89 -3.65 -21.96
N THR A 214 -13.60 -3.79 -21.68
CA THR A 214 -13.06 -5.05 -21.13
C THR A 214 -13.60 -5.32 -19.72
N LEU A 215 -13.69 -4.31 -18.88
CA LEU A 215 -14.25 -4.45 -17.54
C LEU A 215 -15.77 -4.75 -17.57
N GLU A 216 -16.52 -4.13 -18.47
CA GLU A 216 -17.92 -4.43 -18.71
C GLU A 216 -18.16 -5.91 -19.12
N GLN A 217 -17.25 -6.51 -19.92
CA GLN A 217 -17.29 -7.94 -20.25
C GLN A 217 -17.10 -8.84 -19.00
N HIS A 218 -16.50 -8.33 -17.93
CA HIS A 218 -16.44 -9.00 -16.64
C HIS A 218 -17.67 -8.77 -15.76
N GLY A 219 -18.70 -8.06 -16.27
CA GLY A 219 -19.92 -7.73 -15.54
C GLY A 219 -19.74 -6.59 -14.55
N ILE A 220 -18.72 -5.74 -14.71
CA ILE A 220 -18.42 -4.62 -13.83
C ILE A 220 -19.16 -3.39 -14.36
N ASP A 221 -19.85 -2.66 -13.48
CA ASP A 221 -20.45 -1.36 -13.80
C ASP A 221 -19.35 -0.29 -13.91
N VAL A 222 -19.18 0.31 -15.10
CA VAL A 222 -18.05 1.19 -15.42
C VAL A 222 -18.53 2.52 -15.97
N SER A 223 -17.86 3.59 -15.55
CA SER A 223 -17.95 4.89 -16.22
C SER A 223 -16.56 5.40 -16.59
N LEU A 224 -16.49 6.32 -17.55
CA LEU A 224 -15.25 6.92 -18.03
C LEU A 224 -15.21 8.40 -17.68
N ARG A 225 -14.06 8.88 -17.22
CA ARG A 225 -13.77 10.29 -16.98
C ARG A 225 -12.41 10.67 -17.59
N PRO A 226 -12.28 11.86 -18.18
CA PRO A 226 -11.01 12.31 -18.70
C PRO A 226 -10.10 12.86 -17.60
N ALA A 227 -8.80 12.57 -17.70
CA ALA A 227 -7.75 13.23 -16.91
C ALA A 227 -6.96 14.21 -17.78
N TYR A 228 -6.60 15.34 -17.20
CA TYR A 228 -5.90 16.41 -17.90
C TYR A 228 -4.62 16.83 -17.19
N GLY A 229 -3.67 17.37 -17.95
CA GLY A 229 -2.43 17.91 -17.42
C GLY A 229 -1.20 17.06 -17.74
N ARG A 230 -0.07 17.47 -17.18
CA ARG A 230 1.22 16.76 -17.29
C ARG A 230 1.88 16.70 -15.92
N GLN A 231 2.69 15.68 -15.68
CA GLN A 231 3.43 15.52 -14.43
C GLN A 231 2.53 15.67 -13.19
N LYS A 232 2.82 16.61 -12.27
CA LYS A 232 2.07 16.87 -11.05
C LYS A 232 0.58 17.13 -11.34
N ALA A 233 0.27 17.99 -12.31
CA ALA A 233 -1.10 18.33 -12.70
C ALA A 233 -1.91 17.10 -13.15
N MET A 234 -1.25 16.11 -13.74
CA MET A 234 -1.90 14.82 -14.06
C MET A 234 -2.28 14.05 -12.78
N GLY A 235 -1.40 14.03 -11.77
CA GLY A 235 -1.72 13.44 -10.48
C GLY A 235 -2.87 14.14 -9.76
N GLU A 236 -2.89 15.47 -9.81
CA GLU A 236 -4.00 16.28 -9.28
C GLU A 236 -5.32 15.95 -9.98
N SER A 237 -5.30 15.84 -11.32
CA SER A 237 -6.48 15.49 -12.12
C SER A 237 -7.01 14.09 -11.76
N PHE A 238 -6.15 13.08 -11.64
CA PHE A 238 -6.57 11.74 -11.22
C PHE A 238 -7.24 11.75 -9.85
N LEU A 239 -6.64 12.41 -8.86
CA LEU A 239 -7.19 12.49 -7.52
C LEU A 239 -8.52 13.24 -7.51
N LYS A 240 -8.61 14.37 -8.22
CA LYS A 240 -9.82 15.17 -8.31
C LYS A 240 -10.97 14.35 -8.91
N GLU A 241 -10.79 13.74 -10.08
CA GLU A 241 -11.82 12.97 -10.74
C GLU A 241 -12.24 11.73 -9.95
N ALA A 242 -11.30 11.07 -9.24
CA ALA A 242 -11.61 9.98 -8.33
C ALA A 242 -12.48 10.45 -7.15
N MET A 243 -12.12 11.57 -6.52
CA MET A 243 -12.88 12.13 -5.40
C MET A 243 -14.26 12.64 -5.84
N ASP A 244 -14.36 13.31 -6.99
CA ASP A 244 -15.61 13.79 -7.55
C ASP A 244 -16.56 12.64 -7.95
N ALA A 245 -16.00 11.44 -8.18
CA ALA A 245 -16.75 10.21 -8.39
C ALA A 245 -17.15 9.50 -7.09
N GLY A 246 -16.69 9.99 -5.93
CA GLY A 246 -16.91 9.34 -4.64
C GLY A 246 -16.10 8.06 -4.43
N ALA A 247 -14.95 7.93 -5.11
CA ALA A 247 -14.11 6.75 -4.96
C ALA A 247 -13.53 6.62 -3.55
N ASP A 248 -13.48 5.40 -3.05
CA ASP A 248 -12.91 5.01 -1.76
C ASP A 248 -11.68 4.09 -1.91
N LEU A 249 -11.29 3.81 -3.15
CA LEU A 249 -10.07 3.12 -3.53
C LEU A 249 -9.61 3.61 -4.90
N MET A 250 -8.30 3.82 -5.07
CA MET A 250 -7.70 4.10 -6.37
C MET A 250 -6.76 2.98 -6.77
N LEU A 251 -6.83 2.54 -8.03
CA LEU A 251 -5.84 1.67 -8.67
C LEU A 251 -4.89 2.53 -9.51
N LYS A 252 -3.58 2.41 -9.27
CA LYS A 252 -2.57 3.19 -9.97
C LYS A 252 -1.31 2.38 -10.20
N GLY A 253 -0.89 2.24 -11.45
CA GLY A 253 0.41 1.64 -11.78
C GLY A 253 1.56 2.40 -11.12
N ALA A 254 2.47 1.66 -10.50
CA ALA A 254 3.68 2.21 -9.93
C ALA A 254 4.78 2.24 -10.99
N TYR A 255 5.35 3.43 -11.24
CA TYR A 255 6.58 3.60 -12.03
C TYR A 255 6.56 3.13 -13.49
N THR A 256 6.19 4.04 -14.39
CA THR A 256 6.26 3.82 -15.85
C THR A 256 7.67 3.92 -16.47
N GLN A 257 8.71 4.20 -15.70
CA GLN A 257 10.08 4.28 -16.23
C GLN A 257 11.07 3.54 -15.35
N SER A 258 11.57 2.45 -15.84
CA SER A 258 12.50 1.50 -15.25
C SER A 258 13.95 1.94 -15.29
N ARG A 259 14.35 3.11 -14.89
CA ARG A 259 15.79 3.38 -14.77
C ARG A 259 16.08 4.47 -13.75
N ILE A 260 16.71 4.06 -12.68
CA ILE A 260 17.39 4.84 -11.66
C ILE A 260 16.58 4.91 -10.36
N ARG A 261 17.01 4.09 -9.40
CA ARG A 261 16.67 4.15 -7.95
C ARG A 261 16.84 5.55 -7.31
N GLN A 262 17.25 6.55 -8.07
CA GLN A 262 17.53 7.92 -7.60
C GLN A 262 16.58 8.99 -8.17
N MET A 263 15.66 8.65 -9.10
CA MET A 263 14.61 9.58 -9.57
C MET A 263 13.23 8.95 -9.35
N ILE A 264 12.85 8.95 -8.14
CA ILE A 264 12.00 7.98 -7.47
C ILE A 264 10.52 8.06 -7.84
N PHE A 265 9.97 9.15 -8.33
CA PHE A 265 8.56 9.25 -8.71
C PHE A 265 8.37 10.22 -9.88
N GLY A 266 7.76 9.78 -10.96
CA GLY A 266 7.18 10.70 -11.95
C GLY A 266 6.21 11.67 -11.24
N GLY A 267 6.21 12.94 -11.60
CA GLY A 267 5.51 13.99 -10.86
C GLY A 267 4.06 13.67 -10.50
N GLY A 268 3.33 12.95 -11.37
CA GLY A 268 1.96 12.52 -11.12
C GLY A 268 1.84 11.43 -10.06
N THR A 269 2.66 10.38 -10.12
CA THR A 269 2.65 9.30 -9.12
C THR A 269 3.06 9.83 -7.75
N ARG A 270 4.11 10.67 -7.71
CA ARG A 270 4.54 11.30 -6.46
C ARG A 270 3.44 12.16 -5.84
N HIS A 271 2.74 12.93 -6.65
CA HIS A 271 1.62 13.73 -6.15
C HIS A 271 0.52 12.83 -5.54
N ILE A 272 0.15 11.74 -6.22
CA ILE A 272 -0.83 10.78 -5.70
C ILE A 272 -0.36 10.17 -4.36
N ILE A 273 0.91 9.74 -4.27
CA ILE A 273 1.46 9.16 -3.04
C ILE A 273 1.42 10.15 -1.88
N MET A 274 1.74 11.41 -2.11
CA MET A 274 1.82 12.41 -1.04
C MET A 274 0.45 13.00 -0.66
N GLU A 275 -0.49 13.07 -1.60
CA GLU A 275 -1.71 13.89 -1.44
C GLU A 275 -3.01 13.08 -1.42
N SER A 276 -2.95 11.77 -1.72
CA SER A 276 -4.17 10.95 -1.73
C SER A 276 -4.86 10.98 -0.37
N LYS A 277 -6.20 11.10 -0.40
CA LYS A 277 -7.07 11.00 0.77
C LYS A 277 -7.81 9.66 0.83
N ILE A 278 -7.63 8.83 -0.18
CA ILE A 278 -8.18 7.48 -0.28
C ILE A 278 -7.03 6.47 -0.42
N PRO A 279 -7.22 5.22 -0.02
CA PRO A 279 -6.23 4.17 -0.25
C PRO A 279 -5.87 4.04 -1.73
N VAL A 280 -4.60 3.73 -2.00
CA VAL A 280 -4.12 3.53 -3.37
C VAL A 280 -3.51 2.14 -3.49
N LEU A 281 -4.13 1.30 -4.32
CA LEU A 281 -3.58 0.01 -4.71
C LEU A 281 -2.59 0.21 -5.85
N MET A 282 -1.37 -0.24 -5.65
CA MET A 282 -0.29 -0.12 -6.62
C MET A 282 0.34 -1.48 -6.90
N ALA A 283 0.76 -1.69 -8.15
CA ALA A 283 1.60 -2.80 -8.55
C ALA A 283 2.57 -2.37 -9.67
N ARG A 284 3.57 -3.21 -9.89
CA ARG A 284 4.59 -3.01 -10.91
C ARG A 284 4.76 -4.29 -11.75
#